data_d3769491c04063b10a1ec0050007cc27
#
_entry.id   d3769491c04063b10a1ec0050007cc27
#
_cell.length_a   1.000
_cell.length_b   1.000
_cell.length_c   1.000
_cell.angle_alpha   90.00
_cell.angle_beta   90.00
_cell.angle_gamma   90.00
#
_symmetry.space_group_name_H-M   'P 1'
#
loop_
_entity.id
_entity.type
_entity.pdbx_description
1 polymer ?
#
loop_
_entity_poly.entity_id
_entity_poly.type
_entity_poly.pdbx_seq_one_letter_code
_entity_poly.pdbx_strand_id
1 'polypeptide(L)'
;ESFAKEYSGAFNKDTKIKDFVSYTPFFDSLATKSLIATNAFANGRQSIHGMSSVLAGIPSLTDAFTGSPYANQKIQSIVSVTNELGYDTSFFHGAPNGSMGFLGFGNILGFQHYYGKTEYNNDADFDGMWGIWDEPFFQYFAKTLDRKKSPFMATMFSVSSHHPFKVPEKYKGKFKKG
;
A
#
# COMPACT_ATOMS: atom_id res chain seq x y z
N GLU A 1 3.19 -3.44 0.38
CA GLU A 1 3.67 -4.57 1.18
C GLU A 1 4.95 -5.10 0.56
N SER A 2 5.97 -5.43 1.38
CA SER A 2 7.26 -6.07 1.03
C SER A 2 7.85 -5.75 -0.36
N PHE A 3 7.75 -4.50 -0.80
CA PHE A 3 8.21 -4.06 -2.11
C PHE A 3 9.64 -3.49 -1.97
N ALA A 4 10.63 -4.36 -2.09
CA ALA A 4 12.01 -4.01 -1.81
C ALA A 4 12.76 -3.49 -3.04
N LYS A 5 13.70 -2.58 -2.81
CA LYS A 5 14.56 -1.95 -3.81
C LYS A 5 15.31 -2.97 -4.68
N GLU A 6 15.71 -4.09 -4.10
CA GLU A 6 16.49 -5.14 -4.75
C GLU A 6 15.79 -5.78 -5.94
N TYR A 7 14.45 -5.72 -5.99
CA TYR A 7 13.65 -6.33 -7.05
C TYR A 7 13.40 -5.40 -8.25
N SER A 8 13.75 -4.12 -8.13
CA SER A 8 13.51 -3.14 -9.18
C SER A 8 14.75 -2.88 -10.04
N GLY A 9 14.62 -3.03 -11.34
CA GLY A 9 15.68 -2.68 -12.29
C GLY A 9 16.02 -1.20 -12.29
N ALA A 10 15.05 -0.33 -12.00
CA ALA A 10 15.27 1.12 -11.93
C ALA A 10 16.32 1.52 -10.87
N PHE A 11 16.42 0.75 -9.77
CA PHE A 11 17.36 1.00 -8.68
C PHE A 11 18.62 0.12 -8.75
N ASN A 12 18.70 -0.82 -9.69
CA ASN A 12 19.79 -1.78 -9.81
C ASN A 12 20.46 -1.73 -11.19
N LYS A 13 20.48 -0.57 -11.84
CA LYS A 13 21.07 -0.39 -13.19
C LYS A 13 22.55 -0.79 -13.25
N ASP A 14 23.27 -0.58 -12.16
CA ASP A 14 24.71 -0.85 -12.06
C ASP A 14 25.00 -2.17 -11.32
N THR A 15 23.97 -3.03 -11.16
CA THR A 15 24.17 -4.30 -10.46
C THR A 15 25.14 -5.21 -11.23
N LYS A 16 26.05 -5.84 -10.47
CA LYS A 16 26.98 -6.85 -10.99
C LYS A 16 26.42 -8.26 -10.95
N ILE A 17 25.12 -8.41 -10.60
CA ILE A 17 24.47 -9.72 -10.59
C ILE A 17 24.33 -10.19 -12.03
N LYS A 18 24.99 -11.30 -12.33
CA LYS A 18 24.92 -11.93 -13.66
C LYS A 18 23.48 -12.32 -13.96
N ASP A 19 23.01 -12.01 -15.17
CA ASP A 19 21.68 -12.35 -15.66
C ASP A 19 20.53 -11.75 -14.82
N PHE A 20 20.77 -10.61 -14.16
CA PHE A 20 19.73 -9.90 -13.42
C PHE A 20 18.58 -9.51 -14.36
N VAL A 21 17.38 -9.97 -14.02
CA VAL A 21 16.13 -9.58 -14.69
C VAL A 21 15.25 -8.88 -13.68
N SER A 22 14.80 -7.68 -13.99
CA SER A 22 13.90 -6.95 -13.13
C SER A 22 12.57 -7.68 -12.96
N TYR A 23 12.08 -7.73 -11.72
CA TYR A 23 10.74 -8.25 -11.40
C TYR A 23 9.64 -7.19 -11.60
N THR A 24 10.01 -5.93 -11.89
CA THR A 24 9.09 -4.80 -11.95
C THR A 24 9.21 -3.99 -13.24
N PRO A 25 9.08 -4.60 -14.43
CA PRO A 25 9.36 -3.91 -15.70
C PRO A 25 8.47 -2.70 -15.95
N PHE A 26 7.20 -2.74 -15.53
CA PHE A 26 6.30 -1.59 -15.63
C PHE A 26 6.75 -0.44 -14.71
N PHE A 27 7.09 -0.76 -13.47
CA PHE A 27 7.61 0.22 -12.50
C PHE A 27 8.91 0.85 -13.00
N ASP A 28 9.80 0.07 -13.58
CA ASP A 28 11.05 0.56 -14.15
C ASP A 28 10.81 1.54 -15.31
N SER A 29 9.83 1.23 -16.16
CA SER A 29 9.40 2.14 -17.23
C SER A 29 8.80 3.44 -16.67
N LEU A 30 7.95 3.35 -15.66
CA LEU A 30 7.37 4.52 -14.98
C LEU A 30 8.45 5.38 -14.34
N ALA A 31 9.45 4.76 -13.73
CA ALA A 31 10.57 5.42 -13.07
C ALA A 31 11.36 6.34 -14.03
N THR A 32 11.45 5.99 -15.32
CA THR A 32 12.14 6.84 -16.33
C THR A 32 11.41 8.15 -16.60
N LYS A 33 10.16 8.27 -16.20
CA LYS A 33 9.29 9.44 -16.43
C LYS A 33 8.85 10.11 -15.13
N SER A 34 9.50 9.77 -14.02
CA SER A 34 9.10 10.18 -12.68
C SER A 34 10.27 10.78 -11.91
N LEU A 35 9.95 11.57 -10.88
CA LEU A 35 10.93 11.94 -9.86
C LEU A 35 11.18 10.72 -8.96
N ILE A 36 12.44 10.33 -8.81
CA ILE A 36 12.87 9.19 -8.00
C ILE A 36 13.75 9.68 -6.85
N ALA A 37 13.42 9.26 -5.63
CA ALA A 37 14.26 9.45 -4.46
C ALA A 37 15.18 8.24 -4.29
N THR A 38 16.44 8.35 -4.67
CA THR A 38 17.41 7.23 -4.60
C THR A 38 17.92 6.94 -3.19
N ASN A 39 17.85 7.93 -2.30
CA ASN A 39 18.31 7.84 -0.90
C ASN A 39 17.13 7.99 0.07
N ALA A 40 16.02 7.32 -0.21
CA ALA A 40 14.88 7.27 0.69
C ALA A 40 15.04 6.15 1.72
N PHE A 41 14.61 6.41 2.96
CA PHE A 41 14.65 5.47 4.08
C PHE A 41 13.27 5.30 4.68
N ALA A 42 12.89 4.07 5.01
CA ALA A 42 11.66 3.80 5.71
C ALA A 42 11.77 4.21 7.20
N ASN A 43 10.70 4.78 7.74
CA ASN A 43 10.59 5.15 9.16
C ASN A 43 10.17 3.99 10.08
N GLY A 44 10.31 2.76 9.63
CA GLY A 44 9.98 1.56 10.40
C GLY A 44 10.36 0.30 9.63
N ARG A 45 10.38 -0.82 10.36
CA ARG A 45 10.81 -2.12 9.81
C ARG A 45 9.66 -3.01 9.35
N GLN A 46 8.43 -2.61 9.61
CA GLN A 46 7.22 -3.36 9.29
C GLN A 46 6.22 -2.48 8.55
N SER A 47 5.41 -3.08 7.70
CA SER A 47 4.42 -2.37 6.88
C SER A 47 3.38 -1.61 7.72
N ILE A 48 3.03 -2.13 8.90
CA ILE A 48 2.13 -1.47 9.85
C ILE A 48 2.64 -0.07 10.28
N HIS A 49 3.95 0.17 10.23
CA HIS A 49 4.54 1.47 10.52
C HIS A 49 4.31 2.51 9.41
N GLY A 50 3.98 2.04 8.21
CA GLY A 50 3.86 2.88 7.02
C GLY A 50 2.73 3.89 7.10
N MET A 51 1.57 3.51 7.62
CA MET A 51 0.39 4.38 7.62
C MET A 51 0.63 5.66 8.45
N SER A 52 1.15 5.55 9.65
CA SER A 52 1.44 6.71 10.51
C SER A 52 2.57 7.58 9.95
N SER A 53 3.63 6.96 9.43
CA SER A 53 4.78 7.71 8.93
C SER A 53 4.49 8.43 7.61
N VAL A 54 3.77 7.79 6.68
CA VAL A 54 3.47 8.38 5.36
C VAL A 54 2.37 9.43 5.45
N LEU A 55 1.31 9.18 6.23
CA LEU A 55 0.12 10.03 6.25
C LEU A 55 0.13 11.12 7.32
N ALA A 56 0.90 10.91 8.40
CA ALA A 56 0.96 11.85 9.52
C ALA A 56 2.38 12.30 9.90
N GLY A 57 3.41 11.79 9.22
CA GLY A 57 4.80 12.12 9.55
C GLY A 57 5.28 11.57 10.90
N ILE A 58 4.58 10.59 11.47
CA ILE A 58 4.89 10.01 12.79
C ILE A 58 5.69 8.72 12.61
N PRO A 59 6.98 8.70 12.92
CA PRO A 59 7.79 7.49 12.84
C PRO A 59 7.42 6.49 13.94
N SER A 60 7.55 5.21 13.65
CA SER A 60 7.45 4.12 14.62
C SER A 60 8.86 3.58 14.89
N LEU A 61 9.39 3.84 16.07
CA LEU A 61 10.76 3.47 16.42
C LEU A 61 10.86 2.02 16.89
N THR A 62 9.90 1.56 17.69
CA THR A 62 9.83 0.19 18.24
C THR A 62 8.49 -0.45 17.90
N ASP A 63 7.41 0.08 18.47
CA ASP A 63 6.07 -0.45 18.32
C ASP A 63 5.28 0.33 17.25
N ALA A 64 4.31 -0.34 16.63
CA ALA A 64 3.42 0.31 15.68
C ALA A 64 2.62 1.43 16.36
N PHE A 65 2.67 2.63 15.80
CA PHE A 65 1.94 3.78 16.35
C PHE A 65 0.43 3.51 16.46
N THR A 66 -0.14 2.77 15.52
CA THR A 66 -1.57 2.38 15.52
C THR A 66 -1.98 1.53 16.72
N GLY A 67 -1.04 0.84 17.37
CA GLY A 67 -1.25 0.10 18.62
C GLY A 67 -0.92 0.88 19.90
N SER A 68 -0.46 2.13 19.77
CA SER A 68 -0.07 2.94 20.93
C SER A 68 -1.28 3.67 21.53
N PRO A 69 -1.21 4.07 22.84
CA PRO A 69 -2.25 4.89 23.46
C PRO A 69 -2.48 6.24 22.78
N TYR A 70 -1.49 6.71 22.02
CA TYR A 70 -1.55 8.01 21.34
C TYR A 70 -2.30 7.95 20.01
N ALA A 71 -2.53 6.76 19.47
CA ALA A 71 -3.24 6.57 18.20
C ALA A 71 -4.71 7.04 18.24
N ASN A 72 -5.29 7.16 19.44
CA ASN A 72 -6.68 7.61 19.63
C ASN A 72 -6.84 9.13 19.79
N GLN A 73 -5.75 9.89 19.66
CA GLN A 73 -5.79 11.34 19.77
C GLN A 73 -6.01 11.98 18.40
N LYS A 74 -6.55 13.21 18.39
CA LYS A 74 -6.64 13.99 17.16
C LYS A 74 -5.24 14.24 16.59
N ILE A 75 -5.01 13.81 15.36
CA ILE A 75 -3.73 13.93 14.66
C ILE A 75 -3.92 14.78 13.42
N GLN A 76 -3.09 15.80 13.26
CA GLN A 76 -3.00 16.51 12.00
C GLN A 76 -2.24 15.63 11.00
N SER A 77 -2.81 15.45 9.80
CA SER A 77 -2.29 14.58 8.76
C SER A 77 -2.50 15.21 7.39
N ILE A 78 -1.86 14.67 6.37
CA ILE A 78 -2.16 15.07 4.99
C ILE A 78 -3.65 14.83 4.66
N VAL A 79 -4.27 13.84 5.29
CA VAL A 79 -5.70 13.51 5.11
C VAL A 79 -6.57 14.62 5.68
N SER A 80 -6.32 15.05 6.94
CA SER A 80 -7.10 16.14 7.56
C SER A 80 -6.93 17.46 6.81
N VAL A 81 -5.72 17.78 6.35
CA VAL A 81 -5.45 18.98 5.55
C VAL A 81 -6.18 18.95 4.22
N THR A 82 -6.18 17.82 3.51
CA THR A 82 -6.91 17.71 2.24
C THR A 82 -8.41 17.75 2.42
N ASN A 83 -8.95 17.22 3.52
CA ASN A 83 -10.37 17.38 3.87
C ASN A 83 -10.75 18.87 4.05
N GLU A 84 -9.92 19.66 4.76
CA GLU A 84 -10.13 21.10 4.94
C GLU A 84 -10.13 21.85 3.61
N LEU A 85 -9.43 21.32 2.61
CA LEU A 85 -9.40 21.83 1.23
C LEU A 85 -10.55 21.32 0.35
N GLY A 86 -11.48 20.54 0.91
CA GLY A 86 -12.67 20.05 0.20
C GLY A 86 -12.42 18.80 -0.66
N TYR A 87 -11.35 18.06 -0.43
CA TYR A 87 -11.09 16.78 -1.12
C TYR A 87 -11.96 15.67 -0.54
N ASP A 88 -12.46 14.77 -1.40
CA ASP A 88 -12.97 13.46 -1.01
C ASP A 88 -11.78 12.54 -0.68
N THR A 89 -11.70 12.03 0.54
CA THR A 89 -10.56 11.25 1.00
C THR A 89 -10.90 9.79 1.23
N SER A 90 -10.06 8.89 0.70
CA SER A 90 -10.33 7.45 0.71
C SER A 90 -9.08 6.63 1.00
N PHE A 91 -9.23 5.60 1.84
CA PHE A 91 -8.21 4.60 2.10
C PHE A 91 -8.63 3.23 1.58
N PHE A 92 -7.72 2.55 0.88
CA PHE A 92 -7.94 1.23 0.28
C PHE A 92 -6.92 0.23 0.80
N HIS A 93 -7.41 -0.90 1.33
CA HIS A 93 -6.57 -1.99 1.78
C HIS A 93 -7.33 -3.31 1.69
N GLY A 94 -6.93 -4.21 0.79
CA GLY A 94 -7.65 -5.44 0.48
C GLY A 94 -7.74 -6.49 1.60
N ALA A 95 -7.14 -6.23 2.76
CA ALA A 95 -7.26 -7.08 3.95
C ALA A 95 -8.61 -6.92 4.66
N PRO A 96 -8.98 -7.82 5.60
CA PRO A 96 -10.12 -7.61 6.49
C PRO A 96 -10.04 -6.24 7.19
N ASN A 97 -11.17 -5.53 7.28
CA ASN A 97 -11.21 -4.11 7.68
C ASN A 97 -10.58 -3.80 9.06
N GLY A 98 -10.52 -4.76 9.97
CA GLY A 98 -9.86 -4.62 11.27
C GLY A 98 -8.34 -4.85 11.27
N SER A 99 -7.76 -5.30 10.14
CA SER A 99 -6.34 -5.63 10.06
C SER A 99 -5.45 -4.45 10.43
N MET A 100 -4.44 -4.72 11.27
CA MET A 100 -3.43 -3.75 11.71
C MET A 100 -4.00 -2.46 12.35
N GLY A 101 -5.29 -2.44 12.71
CA GLY A 101 -5.95 -1.24 13.25
C GLY A 101 -6.17 -0.12 12.23
N PHE A 102 -5.98 -0.38 10.93
CA PHE A 102 -5.99 0.65 9.89
C PHE A 102 -7.35 1.32 9.71
N LEU A 103 -8.46 0.61 9.88
CA LEU A 103 -9.79 1.23 9.84
C LEU A 103 -9.96 2.28 10.94
N GLY A 104 -9.63 1.91 12.18
CA GLY A 104 -9.73 2.83 13.33
C GLY A 104 -8.80 4.02 13.18
N PHE A 105 -7.56 3.77 12.84
CA PHE A 105 -6.56 4.83 12.66
C PHE A 105 -6.88 5.72 11.43
N GLY A 106 -7.39 5.14 10.35
CA GLY A 106 -7.86 5.89 9.17
C GLY A 106 -8.97 6.87 9.50
N ASN A 107 -9.93 6.47 10.35
CA ASN A 107 -10.98 7.35 10.85
C ASN A 107 -10.40 8.52 11.67
N ILE A 108 -9.39 8.27 12.50
CA ILE A 108 -8.71 9.31 13.30
C ILE A 108 -7.95 10.30 12.41
N LEU A 109 -7.30 9.81 11.35
CA LEU A 109 -6.64 10.66 10.37
C LEU A 109 -7.63 11.50 9.54
N GLY A 110 -8.91 11.11 9.51
CA GLY A 110 -9.98 11.83 8.85
C GLY A 110 -10.38 11.29 7.47
N PHE A 111 -10.02 10.06 7.10
CA PHE A 111 -10.54 9.47 5.87
C PHE A 111 -12.07 9.37 5.91
N GLN A 112 -12.72 9.86 4.88
CA GLN A 112 -14.17 9.83 4.72
C GLN A 112 -14.67 8.44 4.28
N HIS A 113 -13.82 7.70 3.56
CA HIS A 113 -14.15 6.38 3.04
C HIS A 113 -13.03 5.38 3.31
N TYR A 114 -13.41 4.18 3.70
CA TYR A 114 -12.53 3.03 3.83
C TYR A 114 -13.02 1.91 2.94
N TYR A 115 -12.15 1.37 2.11
CA TYR A 115 -12.45 0.27 1.19
C TYR A 115 -11.53 -0.90 1.49
N GLY A 116 -12.05 -1.86 2.23
CA GLY A 116 -11.37 -3.10 2.59
C GLY A 116 -11.97 -4.31 1.89
N LYS A 117 -11.69 -5.49 2.46
CA LYS A 117 -12.27 -6.76 1.99
C LYS A 117 -13.81 -6.74 2.02
N THR A 118 -14.39 -6.08 3.03
CA THR A 118 -15.85 -5.98 3.19
C THR A 118 -16.50 -5.22 2.03
N GLU A 119 -15.95 -4.06 1.65
CA GLU A 119 -16.48 -3.23 0.57
C GLU A 119 -16.18 -3.82 -0.81
N TYR A 120 -15.10 -4.60 -0.94
CA TYR A 120 -14.81 -5.38 -2.14
C TYR A 120 -15.84 -6.47 -2.40
N ASN A 121 -16.29 -7.13 -1.36
CA ASN A 121 -17.41 -8.09 -1.33
C ASN A 121 -17.33 -9.23 -2.37
N ASN A 122 -16.15 -9.76 -2.62
CA ASN A 122 -15.95 -10.95 -3.45
C ASN A 122 -14.83 -11.83 -2.89
N ASP A 123 -15.19 -12.88 -2.17
CA ASP A 123 -14.24 -13.79 -1.55
C ASP A 123 -13.54 -14.74 -2.54
N ALA A 124 -13.97 -14.81 -3.81
CA ALA A 124 -13.27 -15.60 -4.81
C ALA A 124 -11.87 -15.08 -5.11
N ASP A 125 -11.62 -13.79 -4.86
CA ASP A 125 -10.32 -13.15 -5.03
C ASP A 125 -9.48 -13.08 -3.75
N PHE A 126 -9.95 -13.72 -2.66
CA PHE A 126 -9.20 -13.79 -1.40
C PHE A 126 -8.05 -14.79 -1.49
N ASP A 127 -6.86 -14.41 -1.02
CA ASP A 127 -5.64 -15.24 -1.07
C ASP A 127 -5.62 -16.40 -0.06
N GLY A 128 -6.65 -16.46 0.81
CA GLY A 128 -6.82 -17.44 1.87
C GLY A 128 -6.06 -17.12 3.16
N MET A 129 -5.41 -15.97 3.26
CA MET A 129 -4.60 -15.60 4.43
C MET A 129 -4.67 -14.11 4.79
N TRP A 130 -4.27 -13.24 3.89
CA TRP A 130 -4.04 -11.82 4.18
C TRP A 130 -5.12 -10.90 3.64
N GLY A 131 -5.57 -11.14 2.39
CA GLY A 131 -6.54 -10.25 1.78
C GLY A 131 -6.88 -10.60 0.34
N ILE A 132 -7.58 -9.69 -0.31
CA ILE A 132 -7.86 -9.78 -1.73
C ILE A 132 -6.55 -9.62 -2.51
N TRP A 133 -6.33 -10.45 -3.53
CA TRP A 133 -5.17 -10.32 -4.41
C TRP A 133 -5.04 -8.91 -4.96
N ASP A 134 -3.84 -8.36 -4.99
CA ASP A 134 -3.60 -6.97 -5.42
C ASP A 134 -4.12 -6.69 -6.83
N GLU A 135 -3.97 -7.61 -7.78
CA GLU A 135 -4.41 -7.36 -9.16
C GLU A 135 -5.92 -7.05 -9.27
N PRO A 136 -6.84 -7.91 -8.80
CA PRO A 136 -8.26 -7.58 -8.81
C PRO A 136 -8.60 -6.39 -7.90
N PHE A 137 -7.89 -6.21 -6.78
CA PHE A 137 -8.11 -5.09 -5.88
C PHE A 137 -7.66 -3.75 -6.51
N PHE A 138 -6.58 -3.71 -7.28
CA PHE A 138 -6.19 -2.51 -8.05
C PHE A 138 -7.22 -2.17 -9.14
N GLN A 139 -7.84 -3.18 -9.77
CA GLN A 139 -8.94 -2.93 -10.71
C GLN A 139 -10.18 -2.34 -10.00
N TYR A 140 -10.49 -2.83 -8.80
CA TYR A 140 -11.54 -2.26 -7.97
C TYR A 140 -11.23 -0.81 -7.55
N PHE A 141 -9.99 -0.56 -7.14
CA PHE A 141 -9.48 0.78 -6.83
C PHE A 141 -9.69 1.74 -8.01
N ALA A 142 -9.19 1.40 -9.21
CA ALA A 142 -9.32 2.21 -10.40
C ALA A 142 -10.80 2.52 -10.73
N LYS A 143 -11.66 1.49 -10.77
CA LYS A 143 -13.10 1.64 -11.01
C LYS A 143 -13.79 2.51 -9.95
N THR A 144 -13.31 2.49 -8.72
CA THR A 144 -13.87 3.33 -7.65
C THR A 144 -13.45 4.78 -7.84
N LEU A 145 -12.20 5.03 -8.24
CA LEU A 145 -11.71 6.38 -8.54
C LEU A 145 -12.43 7.01 -9.74
N ASP A 146 -12.71 6.22 -10.78
CA ASP A 146 -13.44 6.70 -11.98
C ASP A 146 -14.83 7.27 -11.64
N ARG A 147 -15.41 6.86 -10.51
CA ARG A 147 -16.73 7.34 -10.05
C ARG A 147 -16.66 8.56 -9.12
N LYS A 148 -15.44 8.90 -8.65
CA LYS A 148 -15.27 10.03 -7.75
C LYS A 148 -15.28 11.36 -8.49
N LYS A 149 -15.84 12.36 -7.82
CA LYS A 149 -15.74 13.75 -8.28
C LYS A 149 -14.44 14.38 -7.77
N SER A 150 -13.79 15.15 -8.63
CA SER A 150 -12.60 15.93 -8.22
C SER A 150 -13.01 17.15 -7.33
N PRO A 151 -12.16 17.55 -6.40
CA PRO A 151 -10.87 16.94 -6.07
C PRO A 151 -11.03 15.72 -5.15
N PHE A 152 -10.14 14.73 -5.28
CA PHE A 152 -10.08 13.60 -4.35
C PHE A 152 -8.63 13.23 -4.01
N MET A 153 -8.44 12.63 -2.84
CA MET A 153 -7.20 12.00 -2.39
C MET A 153 -7.48 10.53 -2.07
N ALA A 154 -6.73 9.63 -2.69
CA ALA A 154 -6.86 8.20 -2.43
C ALA A 154 -5.51 7.59 -2.04
N THR A 155 -5.52 6.79 -0.99
CA THR A 155 -4.34 6.02 -0.53
C THR A 155 -4.62 4.54 -0.71
N MET A 156 -3.69 3.83 -1.35
CA MET A 156 -3.74 2.38 -1.52
C MET A 156 -2.61 1.72 -0.74
N PHE A 157 -2.93 0.68 0.03
CA PHE A 157 -1.98 -0.18 0.71
C PHE A 157 -2.13 -1.61 0.18
N SER A 158 -1.11 -2.12 -0.50
CA SER A 158 -1.12 -3.46 -1.14
C SER A 158 -0.96 -4.60 -0.12
N VAL A 159 -1.26 -5.84 -0.54
CA VAL A 159 -1.28 -7.02 0.34
C VAL A 159 -0.44 -8.18 -0.21
N SER A 160 -0.43 -8.40 -1.53
CA SER A 160 -0.01 -9.68 -2.12
C SER A 160 1.48 -10.01 -1.97
N SER A 161 2.35 -9.03 -1.81
CA SER A 161 3.80 -9.25 -1.59
C SER A 161 4.15 -9.63 -0.15
N HIS A 162 3.22 -10.19 0.60
CA HIS A 162 3.45 -10.63 1.98
C HIS A 162 3.90 -12.09 2.04
N HIS A 163 4.76 -12.41 3.04
CA HIS A 163 5.09 -13.81 3.36
C HIS A 163 3.80 -14.64 3.55
N PRO A 164 3.66 -15.84 3.05
CA PRO A 164 4.67 -16.74 2.43
C PRO A 164 4.85 -16.56 0.90
N PHE A 165 4.58 -15.39 0.35
CA PHE A 165 4.80 -15.06 -1.08
C PHE A 165 4.06 -16.02 -2.03
N LYS A 166 2.80 -16.29 -1.73
CA LYS A 166 1.95 -17.10 -2.60
C LYS A 166 1.84 -16.47 -3.99
N VAL A 167 1.86 -17.31 -5.01
CA VAL A 167 1.61 -16.89 -6.39
C VAL A 167 0.22 -17.36 -6.79
N PRO A 168 -0.66 -16.46 -7.31
CA PRO A 168 -1.96 -16.87 -7.81
C PRO A 168 -1.86 -18.00 -8.84
N GLU A 169 -2.81 -18.92 -8.86
CA GLU A 169 -2.81 -20.10 -9.74
C GLU A 169 -2.58 -19.74 -11.22
N LYS A 170 -3.20 -18.66 -11.70
CA LYS A 170 -3.07 -18.17 -13.09
C LYS A 170 -1.65 -17.75 -13.46
N TYR A 171 -0.76 -17.56 -12.49
CA TYR A 171 0.64 -17.20 -12.69
C TYR A 171 1.61 -18.32 -12.38
N LYS A 172 1.12 -19.48 -11.91
CA LYS A 172 1.99 -20.65 -11.69
C LYS A 172 2.73 -21.01 -12.98
N GLY A 173 4.03 -21.24 -12.87
CA GLY A 173 4.89 -21.57 -14.00
C GLY A 173 5.37 -20.39 -14.86
N LYS A 174 4.82 -19.16 -14.67
CA LYS A 174 5.32 -17.98 -15.37
C LYS A 174 6.61 -17.41 -14.77
N PHE A 175 6.86 -17.70 -13.50
CA PHE A 175 8.03 -17.25 -12.78
C PHE A 175 8.85 -18.46 -12.32
N LYS A 176 10.17 -18.42 -12.52
CA LYS A 176 11.07 -19.43 -11.94
C LYS A 176 11.06 -19.24 -10.42
N LYS A 177 11.00 -20.34 -9.68
CA LYS A 177 11.31 -20.31 -8.26
C LYS A 177 12.80 -20.07 -8.11
N GLY A 178 13.16 -19.09 -7.27
CA GLY A 178 14.54 -18.85 -6.89
C GLY A 178 15.08 -19.96 -5.99
#